data_6ce1568b67be7f5d456c5af8eb4c6ee0
#
_entry.id   6ce1568b67be7f5d456c5af8eb4c6ee0
#
_cell.length_a   1.000
_cell.length_b   1.000
_cell.length_c   1.000
_cell.angle_alpha   90.00
_cell.angle_beta   90.00
_cell.angle_gamma   90.00
#
_symmetry.space_group_name_H-M   'P 1'
#
loop_
_entity.id
_entity.type
_entity.pdbx_description
1 polymer ?
#
loop_
_entity_poly.entity_id
_entity_poly.type
_entity_poly.pdbx_seq_one_letter_code
_entity_poly.pdbx_strand_id
1 'polypeptide(L)'
;PRGSKEELSKIKDNLGGFSTDFSSSAAGRAANVKNACSLINGSVIYPGEQFSVYEAISPITTDNGYQIAGAYENGQVVDSVGGGVCQVATTLYNAVIRAELDIVQRYNHSMIVSYVKPSDDAAIAGTYKDLKFKNNLDNPVYIEGYCSGGIITFNVYGVETRPANREISFRSETLSEEDPVTQFNFDAGQPVGYFNTEQSAHKGVTARLWKTVTVDGTVQSDEVFNNSKYKSSPKIVTVGTAGACLLYTSP
;
A
#
# COMPACT_ATOMS: atom_id res chain seq x y z
N PRO A 1 8.82 -34.61 -6.36
CA PRO A 1 9.99 -33.75 -6.07
C PRO A 1 9.56 -32.29 -6.18
N ARG A 2 10.05 -31.45 -5.28
CA ARG A 2 9.78 -30.01 -5.26
C ARG A 2 10.09 -29.38 -6.62
N GLY A 3 9.17 -28.58 -7.16
CA GLY A 3 9.29 -27.92 -8.46
C GLY A 3 9.11 -28.85 -9.65
N SER A 4 8.61 -30.08 -9.44
CA SER A 4 8.32 -30.97 -10.55
C SER A 4 7.17 -30.44 -11.41
N LYS A 5 7.19 -30.78 -12.71
CA LYS A 5 6.09 -30.42 -13.62
C LYS A 5 4.74 -30.90 -13.09
N GLU A 6 4.72 -32.05 -12.45
CA GLU A 6 3.53 -32.68 -11.89
C GLU A 6 2.98 -31.90 -10.70
N GLU A 7 3.87 -31.39 -9.82
CA GLU A 7 3.49 -30.52 -8.70
C GLU A 7 3.00 -29.17 -9.18
N LEU A 8 3.78 -28.48 -10.03
CA LEU A 8 3.45 -27.15 -10.54
C LEU A 8 2.21 -27.14 -11.44
N SER A 9 1.91 -28.25 -12.14
CA SER A 9 0.71 -28.38 -12.97
C SER A 9 -0.61 -28.34 -12.20
N LYS A 10 -0.56 -28.48 -10.87
CA LYS A 10 -1.72 -28.36 -9.97
C LYS A 10 -2.09 -26.91 -9.68
N ILE A 11 -1.14 -25.98 -9.86
CA ILE A 11 -1.34 -24.54 -9.63
C ILE A 11 -2.12 -23.96 -10.80
N LYS A 12 -3.44 -23.90 -10.71
CA LYS A 12 -4.32 -23.44 -11.80
C LYS A 12 -5.51 -22.59 -11.36
N ASP A 13 -5.86 -22.65 -10.08
CA ASP A 13 -7.01 -21.94 -9.55
C ASP A 13 -6.58 -20.56 -9.04
N ASN A 14 -7.32 -19.50 -9.40
CA ASN A 14 -7.07 -18.18 -8.81
C ASN A 14 -7.69 -18.13 -7.41
N LEU A 15 -6.85 -18.17 -6.39
CA LEU A 15 -7.23 -18.16 -4.97
C LEU A 15 -7.57 -16.76 -4.47
N GLY A 16 -7.00 -15.72 -5.09
CA GLY A 16 -7.24 -14.34 -4.72
C GLY A 16 -6.53 -13.38 -5.67
N GLY A 17 -7.18 -12.28 -5.99
CA GLY A 17 -6.63 -11.26 -6.86
C GLY A 17 -7.04 -9.86 -6.44
N PHE A 18 -6.22 -8.87 -6.78
CA PHE A 18 -6.50 -7.46 -6.52
C PHE A 18 -5.74 -6.55 -7.47
N SER A 19 -6.32 -5.37 -7.71
CA SER A 19 -5.74 -4.36 -8.59
C SER A 19 -5.83 -2.97 -7.98
N THR A 20 -4.85 -2.13 -8.27
CA THR A 20 -4.90 -0.70 -7.94
C THR A 20 -4.46 0.16 -9.13
N ASP A 21 -5.03 1.37 -9.20
CA ASP A 21 -4.75 2.34 -10.27
C ASP A 21 -3.54 3.21 -9.89
N PHE A 22 -2.57 3.33 -10.82
CA PHE A 22 -1.44 4.24 -10.77
C PHE A 22 -1.32 5.11 -12.04
N SER A 23 -2.37 5.20 -12.83
CA SER A 23 -2.38 5.90 -14.13
C SER A 23 -2.04 7.40 -14.01
N SER A 24 -2.39 8.02 -12.89
CA SER A 24 -2.07 9.43 -12.59
C SER A 24 -0.63 9.66 -12.07
N SER A 25 0.17 8.59 -11.94
CA SER A 25 1.54 8.68 -11.41
C SER A 25 2.49 9.33 -12.41
N ALA A 26 3.41 10.17 -11.90
CA ALA A 26 4.54 10.64 -12.69
C ALA A 26 5.39 9.46 -13.22
N ALA A 27 6.10 9.68 -14.32
CA ALA A 27 6.83 8.62 -15.05
C ALA A 27 7.79 7.80 -14.15
N GLY A 28 8.56 8.47 -13.28
CA GLY A 28 9.48 7.80 -12.36
C GLY A 28 8.75 6.87 -11.36
N ARG A 29 7.63 7.34 -10.80
CA ARG A 29 6.81 6.52 -9.91
C ARG A 29 6.20 5.32 -10.64
N ALA A 30 5.68 5.54 -11.84
CA ALA A 30 5.12 4.47 -12.67
C ALA A 30 6.19 3.42 -13.06
N ALA A 31 7.43 3.86 -13.34
CA ALA A 31 8.56 2.96 -13.58
C ALA A 31 8.87 2.10 -12.36
N ASN A 32 8.91 2.69 -11.15
CA ASN A 32 9.14 1.96 -9.91
C ASN A 32 8.07 0.91 -9.62
N VAL A 33 6.79 1.25 -9.84
CA VAL A 33 5.67 0.30 -9.68
C VAL A 33 5.84 -0.90 -10.61
N LYS A 34 6.16 -0.65 -11.89
CA LYS A 34 6.38 -1.71 -12.88
C LYS A 34 7.60 -2.56 -12.53
N ASN A 35 8.70 -1.93 -12.11
CA ASN A 35 9.94 -2.63 -11.74
C ASN A 35 9.69 -3.57 -10.56
N ALA A 36 9.17 -3.06 -9.45
CA ALA A 36 8.87 -3.87 -8.26
C ALA A 36 7.84 -4.98 -8.55
N CYS A 37 6.82 -4.71 -9.37
CA CYS A 37 5.87 -5.72 -9.82
C CYS A 37 6.58 -6.86 -10.57
N SER A 38 7.49 -6.54 -11.49
CA SER A 38 8.22 -7.54 -12.28
C SER A 38 9.14 -8.41 -11.44
N LEU A 39 9.73 -7.85 -10.36
CA LEU A 39 10.61 -8.59 -9.43
C LEU A 39 9.84 -9.59 -8.56
N ILE A 40 8.56 -9.32 -8.27
CA ILE A 40 7.69 -10.22 -7.51
C ILE A 40 7.04 -11.28 -8.41
N ASN A 41 6.73 -10.91 -9.66
CA ASN A 41 6.07 -11.79 -10.61
C ASN A 41 6.87 -13.09 -10.83
N GLY A 42 6.18 -14.22 -10.83
CA GLY A 42 6.82 -15.53 -11.04
C GLY A 42 7.26 -16.21 -9.76
N SER A 43 7.06 -15.60 -8.58
CA SER A 43 7.42 -16.20 -7.30
C SER A 43 6.57 -17.44 -7.00
N VAL A 44 7.22 -18.53 -6.62
CA VAL A 44 6.57 -19.77 -6.13
C VAL A 44 6.90 -19.94 -4.67
N ILE A 45 5.87 -20.04 -3.83
CA ILE A 45 6.01 -20.14 -2.37
C ILE A 45 5.46 -21.51 -1.94
N TYR A 46 6.33 -22.34 -1.39
CA TYR A 46 5.97 -23.70 -0.98
C TYR A 46 5.28 -23.74 0.38
N PRO A 47 4.56 -24.82 0.71
CA PRO A 47 3.93 -24.99 2.01
C PRO A 47 4.89 -24.70 3.17
N GLY A 48 4.45 -23.84 4.08
CA GLY A 48 5.23 -23.43 5.25
C GLY A 48 6.29 -22.34 4.99
N GLU A 49 6.58 -21.99 3.74
CA GLU A 49 7.53 -20.92 3.41
C GLU A 49 6.93 -19.53 3.62
N GLN A 50 7.81 -18.61 4.03
CA GLN A 50 7.49 -17.20 4.17
C GLN A 50 8.05 -16.41 2.99
N PHE A 51 7.29 -15.43 2.52
CA PHE A 51 7.69 -14.48 1.50
C PHE A 51 7.86 -13.09 2.12
N SER A 52 8.96 -12.41 1.83
CA SER A 52 9.24 -11.02 2.18
C SER A 52 9.17 -10.17 0.93
N VAL A 53 8.29 -9.18 0.92
CA VAL A 53 8.16 -8.29 -0.23
C VAL A 53 9.38 -7.38 -0.33
N TYR A 54 9.89 -6.87 0.80
CA TYR A 54 11.11 -6.06 0.80
C TYR A 54 12.31 -6.82 0.23
N GLU A 55 12.51 -8.07 0.62
CA GLU A 55 13.60 -8.89 0.07
C GLU A 55 13.45 -9.12 -1.43
N ALA A 56 12.23 -9.40 -1.90
CA ALA A 56 11.97 -9.65 -3.31
C ALA A 56 12.23 -8.45 -4.22
N ILE A 57 12.00 -7.22 -3.73
CA ILE A 57 12.16 -5.99 -4.51
C ILE A 57 13.49 -5.28 -4.28
N SER A 58 14.32 -5.77 -3.36
CA SER A 58 15.62 -5.18 -3.00
C SER A 58 16.76 -5.62 -3.92
N PRO A 59 17.84 -4.84 -4.03
CA PRO A 59 18.03 -3.51 -3.43
C PRO A 59 17.24 -2.42 -4.16
N ILE A 60 16.66 -1.49 -3.39
CA ILE A 60 15.90 -0.36 -3.96
C ILE A 60 16.90 0.76 -4.29
N THR A 61 17.55 0.63 -5.44
CA THR A 61 18.59 1.55 -5.93
C THR A 61 18.38 1.86 -7.41
N THR A 62 19.00 2.94 -7.88
CA THR A 62 18.97 3.30 -9.31
C THR A 62 19.60 2.22 -10.19
N ASP A 63 20.65 1.55 -9.71
CA ASP A 63 21.32 0.46 -10.43
C ASP A 63 20.40 -0.77 -10.60
N ASN A 64 19.42 -0.93 -9.72
CA ASN A 64 18.40 -1.99 -9.83
C ASN A 64 17.10 -1.50 -10.50
N GLY A 65 17.18 -0.44 -11.31
CA GLY A 65 16.09 0.04 -12.16
C GLY A 65 15.07 0.95 -11.46
N TYR A 66 15.31 1.36 -10.21
CA TYR A 66 14.44 2.32 -9.54
C TYR A 66 14.80 3.76 -9.87
N GLN A 67 13.81 4.63 -9.79
CA GLN A 67 13.92 6.07 -10.05
C GLN A 67 13.56 6.87 -8.80
N ILE A 68 14.03 8.12 -8.76
CA ILE A 68 13.60 9.09 -7.75
C ILE A 68 12.14 9.45 -8.04
N ALA A 69 11.29 9.36 -7.01
CA ALA A 69 9.88 9.73 -7.09
C ALA A 69 9.35 10.06 -5.69
N GLY A 70 8.20 10.74 -5.62
CA GLY A 70 7.57 11.11 -4.37
C GLY A 70 7.20 9.89 -3.52
N ALA A 71 7.59 9.93 -2.25
CA ALA A 71 7.28 8.96 -1.21
C ALA A 71 6.76 9.68 0.03
N TYR A 72 5.97 8.97 0.86
CA TYR A 72 5.52 9.50 2.15
C TYR A 72 6.55 9.19 3.24
N GLU A 73 7.12 10.24 3.82
CA GLU A 73 8.04 10.13 4.95
C GLU A 73 7.69 11.16 6.03
N ASN A 74 7.52 10.70 7.28
CA ASN A 74 7.25 11.54 8.47
C ASN A 74 6.10 12.56 8.31
N GLY A 75 5.07 12.24 7.53
CA GLY A 75 3.93 13.13 7.31
C GLY A 75 4.15 14.16 6.18
N GLN A 76 5.18 13.98 5.37
CA GLN A 76 5.51 14.81 4.22
C GLN A 76 5.67 13.96 2.96
N VAL A 77 5.53 14.61 1.80
CA VAL A 77 5.93 14.03 0.52
C VAL A 77 7.37 14.44 0.24
N VAL A 78 8.25 13.44 0.14
CA VAL A 78 9.68 13.65 -0.16
C VAL A 78 10.09 12.87 -1.40
N ASP A 79 11.07 13.38 -2.11
CA ASP A 79 11.67 12.65 -3.22
C ASP A 79 12.60 11.55 -2.69
N SER A 80 12.33 10.31 -3.07
CA SER A 80 13.10 9.14 -2.64
C SER A 80 13.22 8.13 -3.78
N VAL A 81 14.31 7.37 -3.80
CA VAL A 81 14.47 6.24 -4.73
C VAL A 81 13.43 5.17 -4.38
N GLY A 82 12.69 4.69 -5.37
CA GLY A 82 11.68 3.66 -5.17
C GLY A 82 10.30 4.17 -4.74
N GLY A 83 10.04 5.50 -4.80
CA GLY A 83 8.69 6.02 -4.57
C GLY A 83 7.65 5.27 -5.41
N GLY A 84 6.62 4.70 -4.76
CA GLY A 84 5.59 3.86 -5.39
C GLY A 84 5.59 2.38 -4.97
N VAL A 85 6.68 1.84 -4.39
CA VAL A 85 6.76 0.42 -3.99
C VAL A 85 5.73 0.01 -2.93
N CYS A 86 5.30 0.93 -2.09
CA CYS A 86 4.23 0.68 -1.13
C CYS A 86 2.89 0.35 -1.81
N GLN A 87 2.61 0.92 -2.99
CA GLN A 87 1.41 0.56 -3.75
C GLN A 87 1.50 -0.88 -4.28
N VAL A 88 2.69 -1.32 -4.68
CA VAL A 88 2.94 -2.71 -5.08
C VAL A 88 2.68 -3.66 -3.91
N ALA A 89 3.26 -3.37 -2.73
CA ALA A 89 3.02 -4.14 -1.51
C ALA A 89 1.53 -4.16 -1.12
N THR A 90 0.84 -3.02 -1.19
CA THR A 90 -0.59 -2.92 -0.89
C THR A 90 -1.44 -3.76 -1.84
N THR A 91 -1.14 -3.74 -3.14
CA THR A 91 -1.88 -4.53 -4.12
C THR A 91 -1.67 -6.01 -3.89
N LEU A 92 -0.43 -6.44 -3.64
CA LEU A 92 -0.12 -7.82 -3.31
C LEU A 92 -0.75 -8.26 -1.98
N TYR A 93 -0.70 -7.41 -0.94
CA TYR A 93 -1.36 -7.68 0.35
C TYR A 93 -2.83 -8.05 0.16
N ASN A 94 -3.54 -7.26 -0.64
CA ASN A 94 -4.94 -7.49 -0.91
C ASN A 94 -5.21 -8.78 -1.70
N ALA A 95 -4.34 -9.17 -2.62
CA ALA A 95 -4.43 -10.47 -3.30
C ALA A 95 -4.19 -11.63 -2.33
N VAL A 96 -3.16 -11.50 -1.47
CA VAL A 96 -2.74 -12.51 -0.49
C VAL A 96 -3.81 -12.77 0.57
N ILE A 97 -4.45 -11.73 1.14
CA ILE A 97 -5.52 -11.93 2.13
C ILE A 97 -6.78 -12.55 1.52
N ARG A 98 -7.04 -12.32 0.21
CA ARG A 98 -8.13 -12.96 -0.53
C ARG A 98 -7.84 -14.42 -0.87
N ALA A 99 -6.56 -14.77 -1.02
CA ALA A 99 -6.09 -16.16 -1.09
C ALA A 99 -6.06 -16.84 0.29
N GLU A 100 -6.33 -16.11 1.37
CA GLU A 100 -6.31 -16.56 2.77
C GLU A 100 -4.94 -17.11 3.22
N LEU A 101 -3.85 -16.55 2.68
CA LEU A 101 -2.51 -16.83 3.20
C LEU A 101 -2.26 -16.09 4.51
N ASP A 102 -1.46 -16.68 5.41
CA ASP A 102 -1.16 -16.11 6.72
C ASP A 102 -0.31 -14.84 6.62
N ILE A 103 -0.80 -13.73 7.15
CA ILE A 103 -0.04 -12.49 7.25
C ILE A 103 0.87 -12.57 8.48
N VAL A 104 2.19 -12.58 8.25
CA VAL A 104 3.21 -12.62 9.30
C VAL A 104 3.59 -11.22 9.77
N GLN A 105 3.66 -10.26 8.83
CA GLN A 105 4.01 -8.88 9.12
C GLN A 105 3.29 -7.94 8.15
N ARG A 106 2.64 -6.92 8.67
CA ARG A 106 2.02 -5.84 7.91
C ARG A 106 2.04 -4.56 8.74
N TYR A 107 2.39 -3.45 8.10
CA TYR A 107 2.27 -2.11 8.65
C TYR A 107 1.39 -1.25 7.75
N ASN A 108 0.57 -0.38 8.35
CA ASN A 108 -0.09 0.68 7.60
C ASN A 108 0.87 1.86 7.37
N HIS A 109 0.53 2.70 6.38
CA HIS A 109 1.23 3.96 6.16
C HIS A 109 1.07 4.91 7.35
N SER A 110 1.95 5.91 7.45
CA SER A 110 1.83 6.98 8.45
C SER A 110 0.64 7.89 8.18
N MET A 111 0.25 8.07 6.91
CA MET A 111 -0.89 8.86 6.44
C MET A 111 -1.78 7.99 5.54
N ILE A 112 -3.05 8.39 5.37
CA ILE A 112 -3.95 7.70 4.43
C ILE A 112 -3.42 7.79 2.99
N VAL A 113 -3.61 6.71 2.25
CA VAL A 113 -3.31 6.65 0.81
C VAL A 113 -4.61 6.69 0.01
N SER A 114 -4.55 7.13 -1.25
CA SER A 114 -5.74 7.35 -2.08
C SER A 114 -6.15 6.14 -2.92
N TYR A 115 -5.27 5.16 -3.11
CA TYR A 115 -5.49 4.02 -4.03
C TYR A 115 -6.17 2.81 -3.37
N VAL A 116 -6.37 2.81 -2.04
CA VAL A 116 -7.20 1.86 -1.28
C VAL A 116 -7.89 2.56 -0.13
N LYS A 117 -8.88 1.90 0.49
CA LYS A 117 -9.54 2.39 1.70
C LYS A 117 -8.62 2.25 2.92
N PRO A 118 -8.85 3.01 4.02
CA PRO A 118 -8.11 2.83 5.27
C PRO A 118 -8.14 1.38 5.76
N SER A 119 -7.02 0.90 6.27
CA SER A 119 -6.75 -0.48 6.72
C SER A 119 -6.59 -1.54 5.61
N ASP A 120 -6.79 -1.18 4.34
CA ASP A 120 -6.49 -2.05 3.19
C ASP A 120 -5.04 -1.93 2.69
N ASP A 121 -4.24 -1.04 3.27
CA ASP A 121 -2.89 -0.74 2.83
C ASP A 121 -1.81 -1.60 3.50
N ALA A 122 -0.66 -1.71 2.85
CA ALA A 122 0.57 -2.26 3.41
C ALA A 122 1.76 -1.38 3.02
N ALA A 123 2.50 -0.88 4.01
CA ALA A 123 3.64 0.00 3.83
C ALA A 123 4.96 -0.78 3.91
N ILE A 124 5.92 -0.38 3.08
CA ILE A 124 7.31 -0.85 3.12
C ILE A 124 8.21 0.35 3.42
N ALA A 125 9.15 0.18 4.36
CA ALA A 125 10.18 1.17 4.66
C ALA A 125 11.43 0.47 5.21
N GLY A 126 12.39 0.21 4.33
CA GLY A 126 13.59 -0.54 4.65
C GLY A 126 13.28 -1.90 5.29
N THR A 127 14.16 -2.36 6.15
CA THR A 127 14.02 -3.67 6.84
C THR A 127 13.07 -3.63 8.03
N TYR A 128 12.67 -2.43 8.51
CA TYR A 128 11.84 -2.29 9.72
C TYR A 128 10.32 -2.30 9.45
N LYS A 129 9.90 -1.99 8.23
CA LYS A 129 8.51 -2.17 7.77
C LYS A 129 8.49 -3.00 6.50
N ASP A 130 7.92 -4.18 6.59
CA ASP A 130 7.80 -5.09 5.47
C ASP A 130 6.39 -5.69 5.42
N LEU A 131 6.01 -6.19 4.28
CA LEU A 131 4.90 -7.11 4.12
C LEU A 131 5.49 -8.52 4.04
N LYS A 132 5.19 -9.33 5.05
CA LYS A 132 5.55 -10.75 5.07
C LYS A 132 4.31 -11.61 5.21
N PHE A 133 4.25 -12.65 4.43
CA PHE A 133 3.18 -13.63 4.50
C PHE A 133 3.75 -15.05 4.33
N LYS A 134 2.98 -16.02 4.77
CA LYS A 134 3.36 -17.43 4.75
C LYS A 134 2.34 -18.23 3.98
N ASN A 135 2.80 -19.17 3.16
CA ASN A 135 1.94 -20.16 2.58
C ASN A 135 1.55 -21.19 3.65
N ASN A 136 0.34 -21.09 4.17
CA ASN A 136 -0.28 -21.99 5.14
C ASN A 136 -1.09 -23.11 4.49
N LEU A 137 -1.08 -23.20 3.14
CA LEU A 137 -1.77 -24.23 2.39
C LEU A 137 -0.89 -25.47 2.20
N ASP A 138 -1.51 -26.60 1.81
CA ASP A 138 -0.81 -27.87 1.59
C ASP A 138 -0.10 -27.95 0.22
N ASN A 139 -0.38 -27.00 -0.68
CA ASN A 139 0.20 -26.96 -2.03
C ASN A 139 0.97 -25.64 -2.24
N PRO A 140 1.96 -25.61 -3.16
CA PRO A 140 2.63 -24.38 -3.52
C PRO A 140 1.65 -23.38 -4.15
N VAL A 141 1.93 -22.08 -3.95
CA VAL A 141 1.23 -20.97 -4.59
C VAL A 141 2.17 -20.23 -5.53
N TYR A 142 1.62 -19.67 -6.59
CA TYR A 142 2.31 -18.88 -7.59
C TYR A 142 1.77 -17.46 -7.58
N ILE A 143 2.66 -16.47 -7.55
CA ILE A 143 2.31 -15.05 -7.64
C ILE A 143 2.47 -14.59 -9.07
N GLU A 144 1.37 -14.22 -9.72
CA GLU A 144 1.37 -13.49 -10.97
C GLU A 144 1.23 -12.00 -10.69
N GLY A 145 2.13 -11.18 -11.25
CA GLY A 145 2.06 -9.73 -11.17
C GLY A 145 2.25 -9.08 -12.53
N TYR A 146 1.37 -8.15 -12.90
CA TYR A 146 1.50 -7.42 -14.15
C TYR A 146 0.93 -6.00 -14.06
N CYS A 147 1.39 -5.14 -14.98
CA CYS A 147 0.92 -3.77 -15.13
C CYS A 147 0.40 -3.56 -16.55
N SER A 148 -0.83 -3.05 -16.68
CA SER A 148 -1.45 -2.72 -17.97
C SER A 148 -2.34 -1.49 -17.83
N GLY A 149 -2.24 -0.53 -18.77
CA GLY A 149 -3.11 0.66 -18.80
C GLY A 149 -3.06 1.54 -17.54
N GLY A 150 -1.96 1.53 -16.78
CA GLY A 150 -1.86 2.26 -15.50
C GLY A 150 -2.46 1.52 -14.31
N ILE A 151 -2.83 0.26 -14.47
CA ILE A 151 -3.31 -0.62 -13.42
C ILE A 151 -2.23 -1.65 -13.09
N ILE A 152 -1.93 -1.84 -11.80
CA ILE A 152 -1.16 -2.98 -11.31
C ILE A 152 -2.12 -4.04 -10.77
N THR A 153 -1.88 -5.28 -11.12
CA THR A 153 -2.67 -6.45 -10.69
C THR A 153 -1.75 -7.52 -10.14
N PHE A 154 -2.15 -8.13 -9.03
CA PHE A 154 -1.61 -9.38 -8.54
C PHE A 154 -2.70 -10.43 -8.43
N ASN A 155 -2.36 -11.65 -8.84
CA ASN A 155 -3.14 -12.86 -8.65
C ASN A 155 -2.30 -13.89 -7.90
N VAL A 156 -2.94 -14.59 -6.97
CA VAL A 156 -2.35 -15.75 -6.26
C VAL A 156 -3.00 -17.00 -6.80
N TYR A 157 -2.24 -17.81 -7.51
CA TYR A 157 -2.70 -19.09 -8.03
C TYR A 157 -2.27 -20.23 -7.13
N GLY A 158 -3.09 -21.25 -7.04
CA GLY A 158 -2.82 -22.45 -6.24
C GLY A 158 -3.76 -23.60 -6.57
N VAL A 159 -4.06 -24.40 -5.57
CA VAL A 159 -5.07 -25.45 -5.59
C VAL A 159 -6.24 -24.99 -4.73
N GLU A 160 -7.41 -24.78 -5.31
CA GLU A 160 -8.59 -24.40 -4.56
C GLU A 160 -9.11 -25.57 -3.73
N THR A 161 -9.15 -25.39 -2.43
CA THR A 161 -9.65 -26.39 -1.46
C THR A 161 -10.84 -25.89 -0.65
N ARG A 162 -11.18 -24.62 -0.80
CA ARG A 162 -12.33 -24.02 -0.11
C ARG A 162 -13.63 -24.49 -0.75
N PRO A 163 -14.71 -24.71 0.02
CA PRO A 163 -16.02 -25.07 -0.53
C PRO A 163 -16.52 -24.02 -1.52
N ALA A 164 -17.11 -24.44 -2.63
CA ALA A 164 -17.59 -23.56 -3.70
C ALA A 164 -18.71 -22.58 -3.25
N ASN A 165 -19.43 -22.91 -2.18
CA ASN A 165 -20.48 -22.08 -1.58
C ASN A 165 -19.96 -21.15 -0.46
N ARG A 166 -18.62 -21.14 -0.24
CA ARG A 166 -17.97 -20.28 0.75
C ARG A 166 -17.36 -19.06 0.08
N GLU A 167 -17.73 -17.90 0.54
CA GLU A 167 -17.23 -16.60 0.06
C GLU A 167 -16.59 -15.82 1.20
N ILE A 168 -15.59 -15.01 0.86
CA ILE A 168 -14.98 -14.06 1.78
C ILE A 168 -15.08 -12.65 1.20
N SER A 169 -15.27 -11.70 2.09
CA SER A 169 -15.22 -10.27 1.75
C SER A 169 -14.48 -9.47 2.81
N PHE A 170 -13.93 -8.33 2.39
CA PHE A 170 -13.24 -7.39 3.28
C PHE A 170 -13.93 -6.04 3.25
N ARG A 171 -14.08 -5.44 4.43
CA ARG A 171 -14.78 -4.16 4.61
C ARG A 171 -13.97 -3.26 5.53
N SER A 172 -13.55 -2.10 4.99
CA SER A 172 -12.93 -1.03 5.79
C SER A 172 -13.99 -0.28 6.59
N GLU A 173 -13.69 0.00 7.85
CA GLU A 173 -14.51 0.82 8.74
C GLU A 173 -13.66 1.92 9.37
N THR A 174 -14.06 3.17 9.16
CA THR A 174 -13.47 4.32 9.85
C THR A 174 -14.10 4.47 11.23
N LEU A 175 -13.27 4.47 12.27
CA LEU A 175 -13.69 4.59 13.67
C LEU A 175 -13.66 6.04 14.16
N SER A 176 -12.66 6.81 13.70
CA SER A 176 -12.53 8.23 14.03
C SER A 176 -11.72 8.96 12.97
N GLU A 177 -12.00 10.25 12.83
CA GLU A 177 -11.23 11.17 11.99
C GLU A 177 -10.73 12.34 12.86
N GLU A 178 -9.54 12.85 12.50
CA GLU A 178 -8.93 14.04 13.08
C GLU A 178 -8.66 15.02 11.95
N ASP A 179 -9.24 16.21 12.04
CA ASP A 179 -9.06 17.24 11.03
C ASP A 179 -7.63 17.82 11.09
N PRO A 180 -7.00 18.04 9.93
CA PRO A 180 -5.67 18.63 9.86
C PRO A 180 -5.72 20.14 10.15
N VAL A 181 -4.63 20.66 10.72
CA VAL A 181 -4.43 22.10 10.87
C VAL A 181 -3.82 22.71 9.61
N THR A 182 -3.97 24.02 9.43
CA THR A 182 -3.19 24.76 8.42
C THR A 182 -2.01 25.45 9.11
N GLN A 183 -0.82 25.24 8.59
CA GLN A 183 0.41 25.90 8.99
C GLN A 183 0.78 26.94 7.94
N PHE A 184 1.10 28.15 8.40
CA PHE A 184 1.57 29.24 7.54
C PHE A 184 3.07 29.45 7.75
N ASN A 185 3.81 29.43 6.65
CA ASN A 185 5.19 29.90 6.59
C ASN A 185 5.20 31.30 5.98
N PHE A 186 5.98 32.23 6.56
CA PHE A 186 6.07 33.60 6.08
C PHE A 186 7.40 33.80 5.35
N ASP A 187 7.32 34.30 4.11
CA ASP A 187 8.50 34.56 3.27
C ASP A 187 8.62 36.06 2.98
N ALA A 188 9.63 36.68 3.57
CA ALA A 188 9.93 38.11 3.36
C ALA A 188 10.52 38.41 1.97
N GLY A 189 10.92 37.42 1.22
CA GLY A 189 11.38 37.54 -0.17
C GLY A 189 10.25 37.58 -1.20
N GLN A 190 9.03 37.26 -0.79
CA GLN A 190 7.84 37.23 -1.65
C GLN A 190 6.90 38.41 -1.34
N PRO A 191 6.26 39.00 -2.38
CA PRO A 191 5.36 40.15 -2.17
C PRO A 191 4.10 39.77 -1.37
N VAL A 192 3.52 40.74 -0.70
CA VAL A 192 2.20 40.61 -0.06
C VAL A 192 1.16 40.17 -1.09
N GLY A 193 0.36 39.13 -0.75
CA GLY A 193 -0.58 38.49 -1.66
C GLY A 193 -0.05 37.24 -2.37
N TYR A 194 1.24 36.90 -2.21
CA TYR A 194 1.78 35.61 -2.66
C TYR A 194 1.27 34.50 -1.74
N PHE A 195 0.74 33.44 -2.33
CA PHE A 195 0.30 32.22 -1.67
C PHE A 195 0.80 31.01 -2.46
N ASN A 196 1.52 30.12 -1.81
CA ASN A 196 1.91 28.85 -2.37
C ASN A 196 1.55 27.72 -1.40
N THR A 197 0.82 26.70 -1.87
CA THR A 197 0.55 25.49 -1.08
C THR A 197 1.68 24.49 -1.30
N GLU A 198 2.55 24.35 -0.32
CA GLU A 198 3.71 23.43 -0.36
C GLU A 198 3.29 22.00 -0.05
N GLN A 199 2.29 21.83 0.82
CA GLN A 199 1.76 20.52 1.20
C GLN A 199 0.25 20.57 1.35
N SER A 200 -0.42 19.57 0.77
CA SER A 200 -1.85 19.34 0.99
C SER A 200 -2.10 18.70 2.35
N ALA A 201 -3.23 19.05 2.95
CA ALA A 201 -3.66 18.47 4.21
C ALA A 201 -4.07 16.99 4.07
N HIS A 202 -3.79 16.19 5.10
CA HIS A 202 -4.33 14.84 5.23
C HIS A 202 -5.00 14.69 6.60
N LYS A 203 -6.21 14.15 6.63
CA LYS A 203 -6.90 13.80 7.87
C LYS A 203 -6.17 12.67 8.59
N GLY A 204 -6.10 12.75 9.92
CA GLY A 204 -5.81 11.60 10.74
C GLY A 204 -7.01 10.66 10.76
N VAL A 205 -6.77 9.35 10.70
CA VAL A 205 -7.84 8.34 10.64
C VAL A 205 -7.46 7.16 11.52
N THR A 206 -8.41 6.70 12.33
CA THR A 206 -8.34 5.37 12.95
C THR A 206 -9.36 4.49 12.25
N ALA A 207 -8.92 3.34 11.77
CA ALA A 207 -9.76 2.44 10.99
C ALA A 207 -9.44 0.97 11.31
N ARG A 208 -10.36 0.10 10.93
CA ARG A 208 -10.18 -1.35 10.95
C ARG A 208 -10.68 -1.99 9.67
N LEU A 209 -10.10 -3.12 9.35
CA LEU A 209 -10.53 -3.99 8.27
C LEU A 209 -11.27 -5.18 8.89
N TRP A 210 -12.45 -5.45 8.38
CA TRP A 210 -13.23 -6.63 8.72
C TRP A 210 -13.05 -7.71 7.65
N LYS A 211 -13.02 -8.95 8.08
CA LYS A 211 -13.17 -10.12 7.21
C LYS A 211 -14.50 -10.79 7.52
N THR A 212 -15.35 -10.88 6.51
CA THR A 212 -16.64 -11.59 6.60
C THR A 212 -16.53 -12.89 5.81
N VAL A 213 -16.95 -14.00 6.41
CA VAL A 213 -17.07 -15.31 5.76
C VAL A 213 -18.54 -15.66 5.67
N THR A 214 -18.99 -16.00 4.46
CA THR A 214 -20.35 -16.49 4.20
C THR A 214 -20.33 -17.89 3.62
N VAL A 215 -21.33 -18.69 3.96
CA VAL A 215 -21.58 -20.01 3.35
C VAL A 215 -23.05 -20.06 2.96
N ASP A 216 -23.33 -20.36 1.72
CA ASP A 216 -24.68 -20.32 1.14
C ASP A 216 -25.41 -18.99 1.39
N GLY A 217 -24.67 -17.86 1.30
CA GLY A 217 -25.19 -16.52 1.57
C GLY A 217 -25.43 -16.19 3.05
N THR A 218 -25.16 -17.12 3.97
CA THR A 218 -25.31 -16.89 5.42
C THR A 218 -23.98 -16.57 6.05
N VAL A 219 -23.91 -15.45 6.81
CA VAL A 219 -22.70 -15.04 7.52
C VAL A 219 -22.34 -16.07 8.59
N GLN A 220 -21.14 -16.62 8.51
CA GLN A 220 -20.57 -17.55 9.49
C GLN A 220 -19.66 -16.84 10.48
N SER A 221 -18.88 -15.86 10.01
CA SER A 221 -18.07 -14.99 10.87
C SER A 221 -17.97 -13.59 10.26
N ASP A 222 -17.85 -12.58 11.12
CA ASP A 222 -17.55 -11.19 10.78
C ASP A 222 -16.58 -10.67 11.86
N GLU A 223 -15.29 -10.67 11.55
CA GLU A 223 -14.22 -10.45 12.52
C GLU A 223 -13.30 -9.33 12.10
N VAL A 224 -12.74 -8.61 13.08
CA VAL A 224 -11.71 -7.60 12.82
C VAL A 224 -10.44 -8.29 12.36
N PHE A 225 -10.05 -8.06 11.12
CA PHE A 225 -8.86 -8.63 10.52
C PHE A 225 -7.59 -7.85 10.88
N ASN A 226 -7.65 -6.52 10.86
CA ASN A 226 -6.57 -5.65 11.32
C ASN A 226 -7.08 -4.28 11.78
N ASN A 227 -6.21 -3.53 12.47
CA ASN A 227 -6.43 -2.15 12.87
C ASN A 227 -5.31 -1.26 12.32
N SER A 228 -5.65 0.01 12.04
CA SER A 228 -4.71 0.98 11.50
C SER A 228 -4.96 2.37 12.10
N LYS A 229 -3.87 3.11 12.33
CA LYS A 229 -3.92 4.50 12.73
C LYS A 229 -3.05 5.33 11.81
N TYR A 230 -3.64 6.33 11.18
CA TYR A 230 -3.00 7.28 10.29
C TYR A 230 -2.93 8.63 10.97
N LYS A 231 -1.77 9.28 10.89
CA LYS A 231 -1.57 10.61 11.47
C LYS A 231 -2.19 11.68 10.56
N SER A 232 -2.73 12.73 11.18
CA SER A 232 -3.05 13.95 10.46
C SER A 232 -1.76 14.62 10.00
N SER A 233 -1.81 15.30 8.86
CA SER A 233 -0.71 16.07 8.30
C SER A 233 -1.21 17.46 7.93
N PRO A 234 -0.53 18.54 8.35
CA PRO A 234 -1.01 19.90 8.14
C PRO A 234 -1.03 20.27 6.65
N LYS A 235 -1.93 21.17 6.27
CA LYS A 235 -1.75 21.97 5.08
C LYS A 235 -0.62 22.97 5.35
N ILE A 236 0.41 23.02 4.49
CA ILE A 236 1.50 23.99 4.61
C ILE A 236 1.34 25.02 3.49
N VAL A 237 1.23 26.28 3.88
CA VAL A 237 1.05 27.40 2.95
C VAL A 237 2.12 28.45 3.21
N THR A 238 2.90 28.78 2.18
CA THR A 238 3.83 29.90 2.22
C THR A 238 3.13 31.19 1.78
N VAL A 239 3.24 32.22 2.61
CA VAL A 239 2.64 33.55 2.41
C VAL A 239 3.74 34.57 2.29
N GLY A 240 3.70 35.40 1.24
CA GLY A 240 4.63 36.49 1.03
C GLY A 240 4.38 37.65 1.98
N THR A 241 5.47 38.21 2.54
CA THR A 241 5.43 39.33 3.48
C THR A 241 6.34 40.51 3.11
N ALA A 242 6.96 40.51 1.91
CA ALA A 242 7.79 41.60 1.46
C ALA A 242 7.00 42.92 1.42
N GLY A 243 7.48 43.92 2.15
CA GLY A 243 6.82 45.23 2.25
C GLY A 243 5.63 45.29 3.22
N ALA A 244 5.31 44.19 3.93
CA ALA A 244 4.33 44.24 5.01
C ALA A 244 4.95 44.97 6.21
N CYS A 245 4.38 46.14 6.59
CA CYS A 245 4.67 46.75 7.87
C CYS A 245 3.97 45.91 8.96
N LEU A 246 4.70 45.14 9.73
CA LEU A 246 4.16 44.49 10.90
C LEU A 246 3.82 45.57 11.93
N LEU A 247 2.58 46.01 11.93
CA LEU A 247 2.05 46.79 13.05
C LEU A 247 2.03 45.87 14.27
N TYR A 248 3.04 46.00 15.10
CA TYR A 248 3.12 45.35 16.39
C TYR A 248 2.04 45.97 17.29
N THR A 249 0.89 45.37 17.39
CA THR A 249 -0.07 45.67 18.46
C THR A 249 0.38 44.85 19.67
N SER A 250 1.19 45.43 20.54
CA SER A 250 1.39 44.90 21.90
C SER A 250 0.04 44.85 22.62
N PRO A 251 -0.22 43.82 23.44
CA PRO A 251 -1.42 43.72 24.24
C PRO A 251 -1.51 44.81 25.30
#